data_85273a1cd0334bcc2d98f5336520fbff
#
_entry.id   85273a1cd0334bcc2d98f5336520fbff
#
_cell.length_a   1.000
_cell.length_b   1.000
_cell.length_c   1.000
_cell.angle_alpha   90.00
_cell.angle_beta   90.00
_cell.angle_gamma   90.00
#
_symmetry.space_group_name_H-M   'P 1'
#
loop_
_entity.id
_entity.type
_entity.pdbx_description
1 polymer ?
#
loop_
_entity_poly.entity_id
_entity_poly.type
_entity_poly.pdbx_seq_one_letter_code
_entity_poly.pdbx_strand_id
1 'polypeptide(L)'
;VDYAYHALALDEHRKDFAPAVWTVRKPENVEVEQRWFVGAHSNVGGGYRDDPLPNLALAWLQQKARAAGLGFKADVVVNDQAPLANINDSYSEFMSGLYKRFKGDKRYYRVFGRGVNETVDDSVWKRWQARPDYRPPTLSGVASLRR
;
A
#
# COMPACT_ATOMS: atom_id res chain seq x y z
N VAL A 1 -14.87 -3.42 -16.76
CA VAL A 1 -15.05 -2.45 -15.64
C VAL A 1 -14.57 -1.08 -16.08
N ASP A 2 -15.28 -0.03 -15.70
CA ASP A 2 -14.96 1.34 -16.09
C ASP A 2 -13.85 1.91 -15.21
N TYR A 3 -13.95 1.65 -13.90
CA TYR A 3 -13.00 2.14 -12.90
C TYR A 3 -12.40 0.97 -12.13
N ALA A 4 -11.08 0.99 -11.94
CA ALA A 4 -10.37 0.01 -11.12
C ALA A 4 -9.30 0.69 -10.26
N TYR A 5 -9.42 0.57 -8.95
CA TYR A 5 -8.51 1.16 -7.99
C TYR A 5 -7.96 0.09 -7.05
N HIS A 6 -6.65 0.05 -6.92
CA HIS A 6 -5.96 -0.96 -6.15
C HIS A 6 -4.99 -0.33 -5.14
N ALA A 7 -5.29 -0.44 -3.85
CA ALA A 7 -4.37 -0.05 -2.79
C ALA A 7 -3.36 -1.17 -2.53
N LEU A 8 -2.08 -0.87 -2.70
CA LEU A 8 -0.97 -1.81 -2.60
C LEU A 8 -0.13 -1.56 -1.34
N ALA A 9 0.16 -2.61 -0.59
CA ALA A 9 0.99 -2.57 0.60
C ALA A 9 2.48 -2.64 0.23
N LEU A 10 3.25 -1.61 0.60
CA LEU A 10 4.67 -1.50 0.26
C LEU A 10 5.55 -2.45 1.09
N ASP A 11 5.20 -2.63 2.36
CA ASP A 11 6.02 -3.32 3.35
C ASP A 11 5.50 -4.75 3.67
N GLU A 12 4.76 -5.37 2.76
CA GLU A 12 4.39 -6.78 2.87
C GLU A 12 5.50 -7.66 2.34
N HIS A 13 6.07 -8.49 3.20
CA HIS A 13 7.26 -9.28 2.91
C HIS A 13 7.01 -10.78 2.72
N ARG A 14 5.76 -11.23 2.81
CA ARG A 14 5.39 -12.61 2.53
C ARG A 14 5.16 -12.80 1.04
N LYS A 15 5.87 -13.74 0.43
CA LYS A 15 5.75 -14.04 -1.01
C LYS A 15 4.35 -14.51 -1.38
N ASP A 16 3.71 -15.26 -0.49
CA ASP A 16 2.37 -15.81 -0.70
C ASP A 16 1.28 -14.73 -0.74
N PHE A 17 1.61 -13.49 -0.31
CA PHE A 17 0.78 -12.28 -0.39
C PHE A 17 1.23 -11.32 -1.49
N ALA A 18 1.93 -11.82 -2.51
CA ALA A 18 2.25 -11.00 -3.67
C ALA A 18 0.96 -10.53 -4.37
N PRO A 19 0.81 -9.23 -4.69
CA PRO A 19 -0.40 -8.72 -5.29
C PRO A 19 -0.54 -9.17 -6.74
N ALA A 20 -1.77 -9.48 -7.14
CA ALA A 20 -2.13 -9.61 -8.54
C ALA A 20 -2.39 -8.21 -9.11
N VAL A 21 -1.39 -7.63 -9.76
CA VAL A 21 -1.50 -6.29 -10.33
C VAL A 21 -2.17 -6.31 -11.69
N TRP A 22 -2.86 -5.22 -12.04
CA TRP A 22 -3.34 -4.98 -13.39
C TRP A 22 -2.16 -4.71 -14.30
N THR A 23 -2.00 -5.53 -15.33
CA THR A 23 -0.90 -5.41 -16.29
C THR A 23 -1.31 -4.80 -17.62
N VAL A 24 -2.63 -4.73 -17.88
CA VAL A 24 -3.19 -4.19 -19.11
C VAL A 24 -4.35 -3.25 -18.76
N ARG A 25 -4.35 -2.06 -19.35
CA ARG A 25 -5.52 -1.18 -19.41
C ARG A 25 -6.18 -1.39 -20.77
N LYS A 26 -7.47 -1.72 -20.75
CA LYS A 26 -8.26 -1.86 -21.96
C LYS A 26 -8.89 -0.52 -22.37
N PRO A 27 -9.24 -0.31 -23.66
CA PRO A 27 -9.85 0.94 -24.13
C PRO A 27 -11.14 1.32 -23.40
N GLU A 28 -11.93 0.33 -22.96
CA GLU A 28 -13.17 0.53 -22.20
C GLU A 28 -12.97 0.94 -20.74
N ASN A 29 -11.75 0.86 -20.21
CA ASN A 29 -11.48 1.32 -18.86
C ASN A 29 -11.33 2.85 -18.83
N VAL A 30 -12.20 3.54 -18.11
CA VAL A 30 -12.14 5.00 -17.93
C VAL A 30 -10.92 5.37 -17.11
N GLU A 31 -10.72 4.70 -15.97
CA GLU A 31 -9.55 4.90 -15.11
C GLU A 31 -9.10 3.59 -14.46
N VAL A 32 -7.79 3.35 -14.47
CA VAL A 32 -7.13 2.30 -13.70
C VAL A 32 -5.98 2.94 -12.94
N GLU A 33 -5.94 2.81 -11.62
CA GLU A 33 -4.83 3.29 -10.79
C GLU A 33 -4.50 2.28 -9.71
N GLN A 34 -3.21 2.01 -9.54
CA GLN A 34 -2.67 1.12 -8.51
C GLN A 34 -1.72 1.92 -7.64
N ARG A 35 -2.11 2.20 -6.40
CA ARG A 35 -1.37 3.12 -5.53
C ARG A 35 -0.74 2.39 -4.36
N TRP A 36 0.57 2.63 -4.18
CA TRP A 36 1.38 2.07 -3.12
C TRP A 36 1.30 2.91 -1.84
N PHE A 37 0.98 2.25 -0.73
CA PHE A 37 0.87 2.84 0.60
C PHE A 37 1.88 2.23 1.57
N VAL A 38 2.22 3.00 2.61
CA VAL A 38 3.03 2.53 3.74
C VAL A 38 2.33 1.38 4.45
N GLY A 39 3.09 0.37 4.81
CA GLY A 39 2.64 -0.71 5.68
C GLY A 39 2.55 -2.08 5.03
N ALA A 40 2.39 -3.08 5.89
CA ALA A 40 2.10 -4.45 5.51
C ALA A 40 0.64 -4.60 5.04
N HIS A 41 0.25 -5.79 4.62
CA HIS A 41 -1.08 -6.08 4.08
C HIS A 41 -2.22 -5.55 4.97
N SER A 42 -2.20 -5.85 6.26
CA SER A 42 -3.24 -5.40 7.19
C SER A 42 -3.08 -3.95 7.66
N ASN A 43 -1.91 -3.32 7.51
CA ASN A 43 -1.78 -1.87 7.67
C ASN A 43 -2.45 -1.09 6.54
N VAL A 44 -2.56 -1.66 5.35
CA VAL A 44 -3.22 -1.01 4.21
C VAL A 44 -4.69 -1.40 4.13
N GLY A 45 -5.00 -2.68 4.32
CA GLY A 45 -6.36 -3.22 4.21
C GLY A 45 -7.19 -3.16 5.50
N GLY A 46 -6.59 -2.80 6.63
CA GLY A 46 -7.22 -2.89 7.95
C GLY A 46 -7.03 -4.26 8.61
N GLY A 47 -7.27 -4.32 9.92
CA GLY A 47 -7.20 -5.56 10.70
C GLY A 47 -6.38 -5.47 11.98
N TYR A 48 -5.49 -4.48 12.10
CA TYR A 48 -4.83 -4.20 13.38
C TYR A 48 -5.67 -3.24 14.22
N ARG A 49 -5.65 -3.45 15.54
CA ARG A 49 -6.30 -2.56 16.49
C ARG A 49 -5.51 -1.24 16.59
N ASP A 50 -6.23 -0.12 16.66
CA ASP A 50 -5.66 1.22 16.88
C ASP A 50 -4.59 1.62 15.84
N ASP A 51 -4.68 1.10 14.63
CA ASP A 51 -3.78 1.39 13.52
C ASP A 51 -4.36 2.51 12.63
N PRO A 52 -3.70 3.67 12.50
CA PRO A 52 -4.17 4.75 11.65
C PRO A 52 -3.76 4.59 10.17
N LEU A 53 -2.86 3.67 9.83
CA LEU A 53 -2.36 3.48 8.46
C LEU A 53 -3.45 3.11 7.45
N PRO A 54 -4.44 2.24 7.76
CA PRO A 54 -5.49 1.88 6.82
C PRO A 54 -6.34 3.06 6.36
N ASN A 55 -6.45 4.11 7.20
CA ASN A 55 -7.23 5.30 6.88
C ASN A 55 -6.65 6.07 5.66
N LEU A 56 -5.36 5.96 5.41
CA LEU A 56 -4.71 6.55 4.23
C LEU A 56 -5.27 5.94 2.93
N ALA A 57 -5.26 4.62 2.85
CA ALA A 57 -5.78 3.90 1.68
C ALA A 57 -7.30 4.04 1.55
N LEU A 58 -8.02 3.98 2.69
CA LEU A 58 -9.48 4.08 2.70
C LEU A 58 -9.94 5.48 2.27
N ALA A 59 -9.31 6.56 2.74
CA ALA A 59 -9.62 7.92 2.32
C ALA A 59 -9.40 8.12 0.80
N TRP A 60 -8.30 7.60 0.27
CA TRP A 60 -8.04 7.62 -1.17
C TRP A 60 -9.12 6.84 -1.94
N LEU A 61 -9.46 5.63 -1.51
CA LEU A 61 -10.51 4.82 -2.15
C LEU A 61 -11.88 5.50 -2.08
N GLN A 62 -12.23 6.14 -0.94
CA GLN A 62 -13.46 6.93 -0.83
C GLN A 62 -13.48 8.09 -1.82
N GLN A 63 -12.36 8.82 -1.96
CA GLN A 63 -12.25 9.92 -2.93
C GLN A 63 -12.48 9.42 -4.36
N LYS A 64 -11.86 8.30 -4.75
CA LYS A 64 -11.99 7.71 -6.08
C LYS A 64 -13.40 7.19 -6.34
N ALA A 65 -13.97 6.47 -5.39
CA ALA A 65 -15.34 5.94 -5.51
C ALA A 65 -16.38 7.08 -5.56
N ARG A 66 -16.15 8.17 -4.83
CA ARG A 66 -17.00 9.37 -4.89
C ARG A 66 -16.94 10.04 -6.26
N ALA A 67 -15.75 10.15 -6.85
CA ALA A 67 -15.57 10.66 -8.21
C ALA A 67 -16.28 9.79 -9.26
N ALA A 68 -16.41 8.49 -8.99
CA ALA A 68 -17.19 7.55 -9.79
C ALA A 68 -18.70 7.51 -9.43
N GLY A 69 -19.21 8.43 -8.59
CA GLY A 69 -20.63 8.60 -8.28
C GLY A 69 -21.13 7.88 -7.02
N LEU A 70 -20.24 7.24 -6.23
CA LEU A 70 -20.66 6.58 -5.00
C LEU A 70 -20.79 7.57 -3.83
N GLY A 71 -21.92 7.56 -3.12
CA GLY A 71 -22.15 8.35 -1.91
C GLY A 71 -21.65 7.64 -0.64
N PHE A 72 -21.14 8.40 0.32
CA PHE A 72 -20.74 7.91 1.64
C PHE A 72 -21.47 8.69 2.73
N LYS A 73 -21.83 8.01 3.83
CA LYS A 73 -22.46 8.66 4.99
C LYS A 73 -21.50 9.53 5.78
N ALA A 74 -20.21 9.18 5.79
CA ALA A 74 -19.16 9.92 6.45
C ALA A 74 -17.83 9.74 5.72
N ASP A 75 -16.95 10.74 5.87
CA ASP A 75 -15.58 10.67 5.39
C ASP A 75 -14.67 10.05 6.45
N VAL A 76 -13.68 9.31 5.98
CA VAL A 76 -12.60 8.85 6.85
C VAL A 76 -11.72 10.04 7.22
N VAL A 77 -11.49 10.19 8.52
CA VAL A 77 -10.55 11.19 9.04
C VAL A 77 -9.14 10.60 9.03
N VAL A 78 -8.24 11.24 8.32
CA VAL A 78 -6.83 10.89 8.30
C VAL A 78 -6.07 11.78 9.27
N ASN A 79 -5.37 11.16 10.21
CA ASN A 79 -4.45 11.87 11.09
C ASN A 79 -3.16 12.21 10.34
N ASP A 80 -2.67 13.44 10.48
CA ASP A 80 -1.42 13.91 9.83
C ASP A 80 -0.18 13.11 10.23
N GLN A 81 -0.20 12.46 11.40
CA GLN A 81 0.86 11.58 11.89
C GLN A 81 0.69 10.12 11.41
N ALA A 82 -0.42 9.76 10.77
CA ALA A 82 -0.66 8.41 10.28
C ALA A 82 0.50 7.85 9.43
N PRO A 83 1.14 8.63 8.53
CA PRO A 83 2.28 8.12 7.76
C PRO A 83 3.47 7.67 8.61
N LEU A 84 3.59 8.16 9.84
CA LEU A 84 4.69 7.86 10.77
C LEU A 84 4.36 6.75 11.78
N ALA A 85 3.14 6.22 11.75
CA ALA A 85 2.71 5.14 12.64
C ALA A 85 3.54 3.86 12.46
N ASN A 86 3.47 2.97 13.43
CA ASN A 86 4.21 1.73 13.39
C ASN A 86 3.74 0.83 12.23
N ILE A 87 4.71 0.26 11.52
CA ILE A 87 4.46 -0.79 10.53
C ILE A 87 4.62 -2.14 11.24
N ASN A 88 3.58 -2.97 11.16
CA ASN A 88 3.64 -4.30 11.70
C ASN A 88 4.53 -5.20 10.84
N ASP A 89 5.42 -5.95 11.45
CA ASP A 89 6.23 -6.94 10.75
C ASP A 89 5.43 -8.23 10.53
N SER A 90 4.51 -8.17 9.56
CA SER A 90 3.64 -9.28 9.21
C SER A 90 4.40 -10.58 8.87
N TYR A 91 5.64 -10.47 8.40
CA TYR A 91 6.49 -11.62 8.11
C TYR A 91 6.93 -12.35 9.39
N SER A 92 7.35 -11.59 10.40
CA SER A 92 7.82 -12.14 11.66
C SER A 92 6.68 -12.52 12.61
N GLU A 93 5.55 -11.83 12.55
CA GLU A 93 4.42 -11.99 13.47
C GLU A 93 3.38 -13.03 12.99
N PHE A 94 3.34 -13.33 11.68
CA PHE A 94 2.32 -14.20 11.12
C PHE A 94 2.37 -15.61 11.73
N MET A 95 1.21 -16.08 12.19
CA MET A 95 1.05 -17.36 12.88
C MET A 95 2.02 -17.53 14.07
N SER A 96 2.20 -16.48 14.88
CA SER A 96 3.11 -16.48 16.03
C SER A 96 4.56 -16.84 15.66
N GLY A 97 5.02 -16.35 14.49
CA GLY A 97 6.39 -16.59 14.01
C GLY A 97 6.60 -17.91 13.26
N LEU A 98 5.55 -18.73 13.13
CA LEU A 98 5.65 -20.03 12.45
C LEU A 98 6.03 -19.90 10.97
N TYR A 99 5.53 -18.83 10.31
CA TYR A 99 5.85 -18.55 8.91
C TYR A 99 7.36 -18.33 8.71
N LYS A 100 7.98 -17.50 9.55
CA LYS A 100 9.42 -17.26 9.54
C LYS A 100 10.21 -18.54 9.81
N ARG A 101 9.73 -19.42 10.72
CA ARG A 101 10.38 -20.69 11.06
C ARG A 101 10.41 -21.66 9.88
N PHE A 102 9.36 -21.70 9.05
CA PHE A 102 9.28 -22.60 7.90
C PHE A 102 9.95 -22.02 6.64
N LYS A 103 9.83 -20.73 6.40
CA LYS A 103 10.35 -20.07 5.18
C LYS A 103 11.78 -19.53 5.36
N GLY A 104 12.32 -19.58 6.59
CA GLY A 104 13.59 -18.93 6.95
C GLY A 104 13.48 -17.41 6.92
N ASP A 105 14.60 -16.71 6.89
CA ASP A 105 14.62 -15.23 6.85
C ASP A 105 14.65 -14.69 5.40
N LYS A 106 13.86 -15.31 4.52
CA LYS A 106 13.78 -14.93 3.10
C LYS A 106 12.61 -13.98 2.88
N ARG A 107 12.81 -12.70 3.21
CA ARG A 107 11.84 -11.65 2.93
C ARG A 107 11.67 -11.45 1.43
N TYR A 108 10.44 -11.36 0.99
CA TYR A 108 10.11 -10.98 -0.38
C TYR A 108 9.89 -9.47 -0.44
N TYR A 109 10.47 -8.83 -1.44
CA TYR A 109 10.22 -7.41 -1.73
C TYR A 109 9.41 -7.30 -3.00
N ARG A 110 8.30 -6.60 -2.90
CA ARG A 110 7.42 -6.33 -4.03
C ARG A 110 8.15 -5.47 -5.06
N VAL A 111 7.80 -5.59 -6.32
CA VAL A 111 8.46 -4.88 -7.42
C VAL A 111 7.51 -3.83 -7.96
N PHE A 112 7.92 -2.56 -7.92
CA PHE A 112 7.25 -1.44 -8.56
C PHE A 112 7.45 -1.48 -10.09
N GLY A 113 6.43 -1.01 -10.84
CA GLY A 113 6.50 -0.89 -12.30
C GLY A 113 6.16 -2.19 -13.05
N ARG A 114 5.52 -3.16 -12.40
CA ARG A 114 5.00 -4.37 -13.06
C ARG A 114 3.57 -4.21 -13.57
N GLY A 115 2.83 -3.28 -13.00
CA GLY A 115 1.45 -3.00 -13.35
C GLY A 115 1.31 -1.72 -14.17
N VAL A 116 0.11 -1.51 -14.69
CA VAL A 116 -0.25 -0.26 -15.36
C VAL A 116 -0.62 0.80 -14.34
N ASN A 117 -0.25 2.06 -14.61
CA ASN A 117 -0.63 3.24 -13.80
C ASN A 117 -0.34 3.06 -12.29
N GLU A 118 0.83 2.52 -11.98
CA GLU A 118 1.29 2.45 -10.59
C GLU A 118 1.74 3.84 -10.13
N THR A 119 1.26 4.25 -8.96
CA THR A 119 1.62 5.50 -8.29
C THR A 119 2.08 5.22 -6.86
N VAL A 120 2.75 6.19 -6.24
CA VAL A 120 3.16 6.11 -4.84
C VAL A 120 2.43 7.20 -4.07
N ASP A 121 1.76 6.84 -2.98
CA ASP A 121 1.03 7.78 -2.16
C ASP A 121 1.97 8.78 -1.45
N ASP A 122 1.51 10.01 -1.25
CA ASP A 122 2.29 11.06 -0.60
C ASP A 122 2.68 10.69 0.83
N SER A 123 1.90 9.86 1.51
CA SER A 123 2.22 9.37 2.85
C SER A 123 3.53 8.58 2.90
N VAL A 124 3.86 7.85 1.82
CA VAL A 124 5.14 7.14 1.68
C VAL A 124 6.30 8.13 1.66
N TRP A 125 6.15 9.22 0.92
CA TRP A 125 7.19 10.24 0.81
C TRP A 125 7.34 11.07 2.09
N LYS A 126 6.24 11.37 2.79
CA LYS A 126 6.28 11.99 4.13
C LYS A 126 7.09 11.12 5.09
N ARG A 127 6.81 9.81 5.12
CA ARG A 127 7.59 8.87 5.94
C ARG A 127 9.05 8.79 5.52
N TRP A 128 9.32 8.71 4.23
CA TRP A 128 10.69 8.69 3.67
C TRP A 128 11.51 9.89 4.12
N GLN A 129 10.91 11.09 4.15
CA GLN A 129 11.57 12.31 4.60
C GLN A 129 11.79 12.34 6.12
N ALA A 130 10.79 11.92 6.88
CA ALA A 130 10.83 11.98 8.34
C ALA A 130 11.65 10.84 8.98
N ARG A 131 11.83 9.72 8.28
CA ARG A 131 12.50 8.51 8.78
C ARG A 131 13.67 8.14 7.86
N PRO A 132 14.92 8.48 8.22
CA PRO A 132 16.11 8.14 7.41
C PRO A 132 16.33 6.63 7.23
N ASP A 133 15.86 5.83 8.18
CA ASP A 133 15.89 4.36 8.18
C ASP A 133 14.82 3.72 7.27
N TYR A 134 13.80 4.47 6.85
CA TYR A 134 12.75 3.97 5.98
C TYR A 134 13.12 4.12 4.50
N ARG A 135 13.73 3.08 3.95
CA ARG A 135 14.16 3.02 2.54
C ARG A 135 13.72 1.70 1.91
N PRO A 136 12.41 1.52 1.63
CA PRO A 136 11.92 0.27 1.09
C PRO A 136 12.57 -0.05 -0.26
N PRO A 137 13.15 -1.26 -0.43
CA PRO A 137 13.82 -1.67 -1.67
C PRO A 137 12.94 -1.58 -2.91
N THR A 138 11.65 -1.75 -2.75
CA THR A 138 10.64 -1.61 -3.82
C THR A 138 10.73 -0.26 -4.54
N LEU A 139 11.16 0.81 -3.85
CA LEU A 139 11.26 2.16 -4.40
C LEU A 139 12.68 2.57 -4.80
N SER A 140 13.67 1.68 -4.74
CA SER A 140 15.06 2.04 -5.01
C SER A 140 15.28 2.63 -6.42
N GLY A 141 14.51 2.19 -7.42
CA GLY A 141 14.54 2.74 -8.78
C GLY A 141 13.65 3.96 -9.02
N VAL A 142 12.75 4.28 -8.09
CA VAL A 142 11.72 5.32 -8.24
C VAL A 142 12.06 6.59 -7.47
N ALA A 143 12.82 6.46 -6.39
CA ALA A 143 13.16 7.57 -5.51
C ALA A 143 13.93 8.71 -6.23
N SER A 144 14.66 8.40 -7.30
CA SER A 144 15.37 9.36 -8.14
C SER A 144 14.44 10.17 -9.06
N LEU A 145 13.20 9.71 -9.30
CA LEU A 145 12.22 10.39 -10.15
C LEU A 145 11.41 11.45 -9.39
N ARG A 146 11.60 11.54 -8.09
CA ARG A 146 10.99 12.57 -7.27
C ARG A 146 11.82 13.85 -7.31
N ARG A 147 11.52 14.72 -8.24
CA ARG A 147 11.93 16.12 -8.25
C ARG A 147 10.75 17.04 -7.95
#